data_54f84739ecd3b5e662aa242b66b1a4cc
#
_entry.id   54f84739ecd3b5e662aa242b66b1a4cc
#
_cell.length_a   1.000
_cell.length_b   1.000
_cell.length_c   1.000
_cell.angle_alpha   90.00
_cell.angle_beta   90.00
_cell.angle_gamma   90.00
#
_symmetry.space_group_name_H-M   'P 1'
#
loop_
_entity.id
_entity.type
_entity.pdbx_description
1 polymer ?
#
loop_
_entity_poly.entity_id
_entity_poly.type
_entity_poly.pdbx_seq_one_letter_code
_entity_poly.pdbx_strand_id
1 'polypeptide(L)'
;MEKRKELYAGKAKSIYTTDDPSKMIMLFRDDTSAFDGEKTAQLNRKGMVNNKFNAFIMQALEDAGVSTHFEALLSDTECLVQNLEMLPVECVVRNYAAGSLVKRLGVEEGSTLTPPTFELFLKNDALHDPMINVSHCVSFGWATQAQLEEMEKQTFKVNDVLSKMFDEAGMLLV
;
A
#
# COMPACT_ATOMS: atom_id res chain seq x y z
N MET A 1 13.29 20.10 8.70
CA MET A 1 13.78 18.72 8.71
C MET A 1 14.58 18.49 7.46
N GLU A 2 15.83 18.04 7.58
CA GLU A 2 16.74 17.90 6.45
C GLU A 2 16.74 16.46 5.94
N LYS A 3 16.64 16.30 4.64
CA LYS A 3 16.83 15.03 3.95
C LYS A 3 18.30 14.63 3.99
N ARG A 4 18.58 13.39 4.44
CA ARG A 4 19.95 12.87 4.60
C ARG A 4 20.18 11.67 3.66
N LYS A 5 20.59 10.54 4.18
CA LYS A 5 20.97 9.35 3.39
C LYS A 5 19.75 8.66 2.80
N GLU A 6 19.83 8.28 1.51
CA GLU A 6 18.88 7.35 0.91
C GLU A 6 19.04 5.96 1.55
N LEU A 7 17.94 5.42 2.08
CA LEU A 7 17.88 4.09 2.67
C LEU A 7 17.42 3.03 1.66
N TYR A 8 16.47 3.41 0.82
CA TYR A 8 15.82 2.49 -0.08
C TYR A 8 15.32 3.22 -1.33
N ALA A 9 15.50 2.61 -2.49
CA ALA A 9 14.92 3.06 -3.75
C ALA A 9 14.09 1.92 -4.36
N GLY A 10 12.77 2.09 -4.36
CA GLY A 10 11.83 1.19 -5.03
C GLY A 10 11.55 1.61 -6.48
N LYS A 11 10.56 0.98 -7.10
CA LYS A 11 10.16 1.21 -8.52
C LYS A 11 9.77 2.67 -8.82
N ALA A 12 9.12 3.37 -7.90
CA ALA A 12 8.62 4.74 -8.09
C ALA A 12 8.86 5.68 -6.89
N LYS A 13 9.46 5.20 -5.82
CA LYS A 13 9.68 5.94 -4.57
C LYS A 13 11.09 5.73 -4.05
N SER A 14 11.64 6.73 -3.37
CA SER A 14 12.86 6.63 -2.56
C SER A 14 12.56 7.09 -1.14
N ILE A 15 13.19 6.44 -0.17
CA ILE A 15 13.07 6.75 1.27
C ILE A 15 14.40 7.27 1.77
N TYR A 16 14.35 8.39 2.47
CA TYR A 16 15.51 9.06 3.04
C TYR A 16 15.40 9.18 4.56
N THR A 17 16.51 9.02 5.26
CA THR A 17 16.62 9.40 6.66
C THR A 17 16.54 10.92 6.82
N THR A 18 16.20 11.34 8.04
CA THR A 18 16.20 12.75 8.42
C THR A 18 17.15 12.99 9.62
N ASP A 19 17.17 14.19 10.11
CA ASP A 19 17.82 14.57 11.38
C ASP A 19 17.07 14.05 12.62
N ASP A 20 15.80 13.63 12.46
CA ASP A 20 15.00 12.93 13.46
C ASP A 20 14.88 11.44 13.12
N PRO A 21 15.42 10.51 13.93
CA PRO A 21 15.40 9.08 13.63
C PRO A 21 13.98 8.47 13.62
N SER A 22 12.99 9.14 14.19
CA SER A 22 11.58 8.72 14.17
C SER A 22 10.86 9.09 12.87
N LYS A 23 11.51 9.85 11.98
CA LYS A 23 10.91 10.39 10.76
C LYS A 23 11.73 10.06 9.53
N MET A 24 11.04 9.87 8.41
CA MET A 24 11.64 9.69 7.08
C MET A 24 11.03 10.65 6.08
N ILE A 25 11.75 10.93 5.00
CA ILE A 25 11.22 11.62 3.82
C ILE A 25 11.02 10.59 2.71
N MET A 26 9.80 10.54 2.20
CA MET A 26 9.45 9.75 1.03
C MET A 26 9.40 10.66 -0.19
N LEU A 27 10.22 10.36 -1.19
CA LEU A 27 10.25 11.02 -2.50
C LEU A 27 9.50 10.17 -3.52
N PHE A 28 8.47 10.71 -4.14
CA PHE A 28 7.79 10.12 -5.28
C PHE A 28 8.44 10.56 -6.58
N ARG A 29 8.84 9.59 -7.41
CA ARG A 29 9.54 9.84 -8.68
C ARG A 29 8.60 9.68 -9.87
N ASP A 30 9.00 10.25 -10.99
CA ASP A 30 8.29 10.12 -12.28
C ASP A 30 8.52 8.77 -12.96
N ASP A 31 9.39 7.93 -12.36
CA ASP A 31 9.67 6.58 -12.88
C ASP A 31 8.42 5.70 -12.83
N THR A 32 8.24 4.90 -13.86
CA THR A 32 7.24 3.83 -13.91
C THR A 32 7.88 2.56 -14.47
N SER A 33 7.38 1.42 -14.01
CA SER A 33 7.80 0.11 -14.51
C SER A 33 6.59 -0.80 -14.68
N ALA A 34 6.67 -1.69 -15.65
CA ALA A 34 5.70 -2.75 -15.89
C ALA A 34 6.43 -4.08 -16.13
N PHE A 35 5.70 -5.19 -16.00
CA PHE A 35 6.23 -6.55 -16.19
C PHE A 35 7.49 -6.80 -15.34
N ASP A 36 7.36 -6.65 -14.02
CA ASP A 36 8.45 -6.82 -13.04
C ASP A 36 9.74 -6.04 -13.34
N GLY A 37 9.60 -4.85 -13.97
CA GLY A 37 10.72 -3.99 -14.31
C GLY A 37 11.29 -4.16 -15.74
N GLU A 38 10.76 -5.08 -16.55
CA GLU A 38 11.19 -5.27 -17.94
C GLU A 38 10.95 -4.02 -18.82
N LYS A 39 9.92 -3.26 -18.51
CA LYS A 39 9.62 -1.98 -19.18
C LYS A 39 9.68 -0.84 -18.19
N THR A 40 10.51 0.14 -18.47
CA THR A 40 10.63 1.36 -17.69
C THR A 40 10.36 2.58 -18.56
N ALA A 41 9.73 3.60 -17.99
CA ALA A 41 9.51 4.89 -18.61
C ALA A 41 9.44 5.98 -17.55
N GLN A 42 9.57 7.23 -17.97
CA GLN A 42 9.28 8.38 -17.12
C GLN A 42 8.00 9.06 -17.59
N LEU A 43 7.09 9.30 -16.67
CA LEU A 43 5.84 10.01 -16.90
C LEU A 43 5.89 11.33 -16.16
N ASN A 44 6.00 12.42 -16.91
CA ASN A 44 6.09 13.76 -16.37
C ASN A 44 4.96 14.05 -15.36
N ARG A 45 5.34 14.55 -14.18
CA ARG A 45 4.45 14.88 -13.06
C ARG A 45 3.80 13.68 -12.35
N LYS A 46 4.14 12.43 -12.69
CA LYS A 46 3.60 11.24 -11.98
C LYS A 46 3.93 11.28 -10.49
N GLY A 47 5.17 11.61 -10.14
CA GLY A 47 5.60 11.73 -8.74
C GLY A 47 4.77 12.75 -7.96
N MET A 48 4.52 13.92 -8.57
CA MET A 48 3.67 14.95 -7.96
C MET A 48 2.23 14.47 -7.77
N VAL A 49 1.63 13.86 -8.79
CA VAL A 49 0.26 13.35 -8.70
C VAL A 49 0.17 12.28 -7.62
N ASN A 50 1.10 11.33 -7.61
CA ASN A 50 1.12 10.26 -6.62
C ASN A 50 1.30 10.78 -5.19
N ASN A 51 2.18 11.78 -4.97
CA ASN A 51 2.39 12.35 -3.66
C ASN A 51 1.14 13.08 -3.13
N LYS A 52 0.50 13.90 -3.97
CA LYS A 52 -0.72 14.62 -3.60
C LYS A 52 -1.89 13.68 -3.38
N PHE A 53 -2.05 12.68 -4.23
CA PHE A 53 -3.08 11.66 -4.07
C PHE A 53 -2.85 10.84 -2.80
N ASN A 54 -1.61 10.42 -2.53
CA ASN A 54 -1.26 9.74 -1.29
C ASN A 54 -1.64 10.58 -0.05
N ALA A 55 -1.26 11.87 -0.02
CA ALA A 55 -1.60 12.76 1.09
C ALA A 55 -3.12 12.90 1.27
N PHE A 56 -3.87 13.05 0.19
CA PHE A 56 -5.33 13.13 0.22
C PHE A 56 -5.98 11.87 0.80
N ILE A 57 -5.54 10.69 0.35
CA ILE A 57 -6.04 9.41 0.86
C ILE A 57 -5.66 9.20 2.33
N MET A 58 -4.40 9.45 2.70
CA MET A 58 -3.95 9.26 4.08
C MET A 58 -4.70 10.16 5.05
N GLN A 59 -4.96 11.42 4.69
CA GLN A 59 -5.77 12.34 5.50
C GLN A 59 -7.21 11.83 5.67
N ALA A 60 -7.84 11.37 4.61
CA ALA A 60 -9.21 10.81 4.68
C ALA A 60 -9.27 9.56 5.58
N LEU A 61 -8.25 8.72 5.57
CA LEU A 61 -8.13 7.56 6.45
C LEU A 61 -7.98 7.99 7.92
N GLU A 62 -7.13 8.99 8.20
CA GLU A 62 -6.95 9.53 9.55
C GLU A 62 -8.22 10.17 10.10
N ASP A 63 -8.94 10.94 9.28
CA ASP A 63 -10.24 11.54 9.63
C ASP A 63 -11.28 10.46 9.96
N ALA A 64 -11.18 9.29 9.33
CA ALA A 64 -11.98 8.12 9.64
C ALA A 64 -11.46 7.31 10.85
N GLY A 65 -10.34 7.71 11.46
CA GLY A 65 -9.72 7.04 12.61
C GLY A 65 -8.93 5.78 12.26
N VAL A 66 -8.31 5.74 11.07
CA VAL A 66 -7.27 4.79 10.70
C VAL A 66 -5.92 5.49 10.87
N SER A 67 -5.06 4.99 11.74
CA SER A 67 -3.71 5.55 11.89
C SER A 67 -2.87 5.26 10.66
N THR A 68 -2.21 6.28 10.12
CA THR A 68 -1.30 6.14 8.97
C THR A 68 0.13 6.52 9.35
N HIS A 69 1.08 6.32 8.44
CA HIS A 69 2.44 6.81 8.62
C HIS A 69 2.64 8.25 8.14
N PHE A 70 1.65 8.83 7.48
CA PHE A 70 1.74 10.16 6.87
C PHE A 70 1.76 11.25 7.95
N GLU A 71 2.60 12.27 7.75
CA GLU A 71 2.72 13.40 8.66
C GLU A 71 2.41 14.73 7.96
N ALA A 72 3.07 14.98 6.82
CA ALA A 72 2.91 16.22 6.09
C ALA A 72 3.45 16.15 4.66
N LEU A 73 2.89 16.96 3.76
CA LEU A 73 3.51 17.30 2.49
C LEU A 73 4.68 18.26 2.74
N LEU A 74 5.86 17.96 2.17
CA LEU A 74 7.03 18.84 2.21
C LEU A 74 7.19 19.61 0.91
N SER A 75 6.83 19.00 -0.22
CA SER A 75 6.88 19.59 -1.55
C SER A 75 5.86 18.92 -2.48
N ASP A 76 5.87 19.26 -3.75
CA ASP A 76 5.05 18.58 -4.76
C ASP A 76 5.34 17.07 -4.86
N THR A 77 6.58 16.64 -4.58
CA THR A 77 7.01 15.25 -4.75
C THR A 77 7.49 14.56 -3.47
N GLU A 78 7.56 15.28 -2.34
CA GLU A 78 8.06 14.74 -1.07
C GLU A 78 7.03 14.87 0.05
N CYS A 79 6.94 13.85 0.88
CA CYS A 79 6.20 13.89 2.13
C CYS A 79 7.05 13.38 3.31
N LEU A 80 6.70 13.88 4.49
CA LEU A 80 7.21 13.41 5.77
C LEU A 80 6.35 12.24 6.24
N VAL A 81 7.00 11.18 6.69
CA VAL A 81 6.34 9.98 7.21
C VAL A 81 7.03 9.50 8.49
N GLN A 82 6.30 8.78 9.32
CA GLN A 82 6.85 8.09 10.48
C GLN A 82 7.78 6.96 10.03
N ASN A 83 8.87 6.77 10.77
CA ASN A 83 9.75 5.62 10.62
C ASN A 83 9.16 4.43 11.37
N LEU A 84 8.49 3.53 10.67
CA LEU A 84 7.81 2.37 11.22
C LEU A 84 8.57 1.08 10.90
N GLU A 85 8.49 0.12 11.81
CA GLU A 85 8.93 -1.26 11.54
C GLU A 85 7.85 -1.96 10.71
N MET A 86 8.25 -2.43 9.51
CA MET A 86 7.33 -3.07 8.56
C MET A 86 7.21 -4.57 8.83
N LEU A 87 5.98 -5.05 8.98
CA LEU A 87 5.72 -6.48 8.88
C LEU A 87 5.84 -6.94 7.42
N PRO A 88 6.43 -8.12 7.15
CA PRO A 88 6.60 -8.62 5.79
C PRO A 88 5.30 -9.24 5.23
N VAL A 89 4.15 -8.66 5.57
CA VAL A 89 2.81 -9.15 5.21
C VAL A 89 2.04 -8.03 4.53
N GLU A 90 1.48 -8.32 3.36
CA GLU A 90 0.55 -7.45 2.65
C GLU A 90 -0.88 -7.94 2.84
N CYS A 91 -1.78 -7.03 3.20
CA CYS A 91 -3.22 -7.27 3.32
C CYS A 91 -3.94 -6.76 2.08
N VAL A 92 -4.77 -7.59 1.48
CA VAL A 92 -5.55 -7.24 0.29
C VAL A 92 -7.03 -7.55 0.55
N VAL A 93 -7.89 -6.53 0.41
CA VAL A 93 -9.35 -6.72 0.31
C VAL A 93 -9.74 -6.59 -1.15
N ARG A 94 -10.63 -7.47 -1.61
CA ARG A 94 -11.22 -7.39 -2.96
C ARG A 94 -12.72 -7.34 -2.87
N ASN A 95 -13.31 -6.35 -3.55
CA ASN A 95 -14.75 -6.19 -3.70
C ASN A 95 -15.28 -6.86 -4.97
N TYR A 96 -14.40 -7.03 -5.96
CA TYR A 96 -14.69 -7.66 -7.25
C TYR A 96 -13.61 -8.67 -7.60
N ALA A 97 -13.98 -9.72 -8.30
CA ALA A 97 -13.02 -10.71 -8.79
C ALA A 97 -12.18 -10.10 -9.93
N ALA A 98 -10.89 -9.92 -9.71
CA ALA A 98 -9.96 -9.38 -10.71
C ALA A 98 -8.52 -9.89 -10.50
N GLY A 99 -7.70 -9.71 -11.52
CA GLY A 99 -6.26 -9.92 -11.48
C GLY A 99 -5.85 -11.32 -11.04
N SER A 100 -5.00 -11.43 -10.01
CA SER A 100 -4.46 -12.71 -9.55
C SER A 100 -5.51 -13.64 -8.95
N LEU A 101 -6.59 -13.12 -8.37
CA LEU A 101 -7.70 -13.92 -7.84
C LEU A 101 -8.37 -14.76 -8.95
N VAL A 102 -8.69 -14.10 -10.08
CA VAL A 102 -9.32 -14.76 -11.25
C VAL A 102 -8.42 -15.87 -11.78
N LYS A 103 -7.12 -15.59 -11.91
CA LYS A 103 -6.14 -16.59 -12.39
C LYS A 103 -6.00 -17.79 -11.47
N ARG A 104 -6.06 -17.57 -10.13
CA ARG A 104 -5.90 -18.63 -9.15
C ARG A 104 -7.13 -19.51 -9.00
N LEU A 105 -8.32 -18.89 -9.05
CA LEU A 105 -9.58 -19.58 -8.71
C LEU A 105 -10.44 -19.90 -9.94
N GLY A 106 -10.13 -19.37 -11.12
CA GLY A 106 -10.89 -19.59 -12.35
C GLY A 106 -12.32 -19.02 -12.29
N VAL A 107 -12.54 -18.00 -11.48
CA VAL A 107 -13.84 -17.32 -11.35
C VAL A 107 -14.03 -16.27 -12.44
N GLU A 108 -15.28 -15.86 -12.69
CA GLU A 108 -15.60 -14.84 -13.67
C GLU A 108 -15.05 -13.47 -13.24
N GLU A 109 -14.27 -12.83 -14.14
CA GLU A 109 -13.73 -11.50 -13.91
C GLU A 109 -14.84 -10.45 -13.81
N GLY A 110 -14.73 -9.53 -12.85
CA GLY A 110 -15.71 -8.49 -12.59
C GLY A 110 -16.90 -8.92 -11.74
N SER A 111 -17.02 -10.20 -11.37
CA SER A 111 -18.07 -10.63 -10.45
C SER A 111 -17.91 -9.99 -9.06
N THR A 112 -19.04 -9.56 -8.49
CA THR A 112 -19.06 -8.98 -7.13
C THR A 112 -18.79 -10.05 -6.08
N LEU A 113 -17.93 -9.74 -5.13
CA LEU A 113 -17.64 -10.62 -3.99
C LEU A 113 -18.47 -10.20 -2.78
N THR A 114 -19.33 -11.08 -2.31
CA THR A 114 -20.21 -10.82 -1.17
C THR A 114 -20.15 -11.99 -0.19
N PRO A 115 -19.48 -11.83 0.96
CA PRO A 115 -18.72 -10.65 1.41
C PRO A 115 -17.45 -10.41 0.57
N PRO A 116 -16.82 -9.22 0.66
CA PRO A 116 -15.48 -8.99 0.12
C PRO A 116 -14.47 -9.99 0.67
N THR A 117 -13.47 -10.39 -0.13
CA THR A 117 -12.43 -11.32 0.33
C THR A 117 -11.30 -10.58 1.02
N PHE A 118 -10.70 -11.22 2.02
CA PHE A 118 -9.46 -10.78 2.66
C PHE A 118 -8.36 -11.79 2.37
N GLU A 119 -7.23 -11.31 1.85
CA GLU A 119 -6.09 -12.13 1.46
C GLU A 119 -4.80 -11.59 2.08
N LEU A 120 -3.86 -12.51 2.38
CA LEU A 120 -2.52 -12.19 2.87
C LEU A 120 -1.47 -12.63 1.86
N PHE A 121 -0.47 -11.77 1.62
CA PHE A 121 0.68 -12.08 0.77
C PHE A 121 1.97 -11.80 1.52
N LEU A 122 2.98 -12.64 1.31
CA LEU A 122 4.33 -12.39 1.81
C LEU A 122 4.99 -11.33 0.92
N LYS A 123 5.49 -10.27 1.51
CA LYS A 123 6.26 -9.24 0.80
C LYS A 123 7.68 -9.72 0.53
N ASN A 124 7.83 -10.42 -0.59
CA ASN A 124 9.10 -10.94 -1.04
C ASN A 124 9.14 -10.97 -2.57
N ASP A 125 9.69 -9.92 -3.18
CA ASP A 125 9.79 -9.77 -4.65
C ASP A 125 10.47 -10.98 -5.32
N ALA A 126 11.47 -11.59 -4.67
CA ALA A 126 12.20 -12.76 -5.20
C ALA A 126 11.31 -14.02 -5.28
N LEU A 127 10.24 -14.08 -4.49
CA LEU A 127 9.25 -15.15 -4.50
C LEU A 127 7.95 -14.73 -5.20
N HIS A 128 7.89 -13.56 -5.85
CA HIS A 128 6.70 -12.99 -6.50
C HIS A 128 5.51 -12.82 -5.56
N ASP A 129 5.77 -12.37 -4.33
CA ASP A 129 4.78 -12.08 -3.29
C ASP A 129 3.72 -13.18 -3.16
N PRO A 130 4.10 -14.42 -2.74
CA PRO A 130 3.17 -15.54 -2.71
C PRO A 130 2.04 -15.34 -1.71
N MET A 131 0.85 -15.85 -2.03
CA MET A 131 -0.27 -15.89 -1.11
C MET A 131 0.07 -16.76 0.11
N ILE A 132 -0.23 -16.27 1.29
CA ILE A 132 -0.02 -16.93 2.59
C ILE A 132 -1.30 -16.91 3.40
N ASN A 133 -1.29 -17.54 4.56
CA ASN A 133 -2.40 -17.51 5.51
C ASN A 133 -1.90 -17.20 6.94
N VAL A 134 -2.84 -17.02 7.86
CA VAL A 134 -2.56 -16.70 9.27
C VAL A 134 -1.59 -17.70 9.91
N SER A 135 -1.75 -19.01 9.65
CA SER A 135 -0.86 -20.01 10.25
C SER A 135 0.58 -19.91 9.76
N HIS A 136 0.79 -19.54 8.48
CA HIS A 136 2.14 -19.25 7.97
C HIS A 136 2.76 -18.07 8.71
N CYS A 137 2.02 -16.95 8.84
CA CYS A 137 2.53 -15.74 9.50
C CYS A 137 2.97 -16.01 10.94
N VAL A 138 2.14 -16.74 11.70
CA VAL A 138 2.43 -17.07 13.10
C VAL A 138 3.57 -18.07 13.22
N SER A 139 3.57 -19.14 12.42
CA SER A 139 4.57 -20.21 12.50
C SER A 139 5.97 -19.73 12.13
N PHE A 140 6.08 -18.80 11.17
CA PHE A 140 7.37 -18.22 10.76
C PHE A 140 7.74 -16.95 11.54
N GLY A 141 6.91 -16.50 12.48
CA GLY A 141 7.17 -15.31 13.29
C GLY A 141 7.12 -14.00 12.51
N TRP A 142 6.42 -13.95 11.37
CA TRP A 142 6.25 -12.72 10.58
C TRP A 142 5.28 -11.74 11.21
N ALA A 143 4.24 -12.27 11.89
CA ALA A 143 3.28 -11.50 12.67
C ALA A 143 2.65 -12.39 13.73
N THR A 144 2.21 -11.79 14.82
CA THR A 144 1.40 -12.47 15.85
C THR A 144 -0.06 -12.56 15.41
N GLN A 145 -0.81 -13.48 16.02
CA GLN A 145 -2.26 -13.60 15.80
C GLN A 145 -2.99 -12.27 16.03
N ALA A 146 -2.68 -11.58 17.14
CA ALA A 146 -3.31 -10.30 17.48
C ALA A 146 -2.99 -9.18 16.46
N GLN A 147 -1.76 -9.15 15.93
CA GLN A 147 -1.41 -8.21 14.86
C GLN A 147 -2.21 -8.49 13.59
N LEU A 148 -2.37 -9.76 13.19
CA LEU A 148 -3.13 -10.13 12.00
C LEU A 148 -4.63 -9.80 12.13
N GLU A 149 -5.22 -10.02 13.30
CA GLU A 149 -6.60 -9.63 13.58
C GLU A 149 -6.81 -8.10 13.50
N GLU A 150 -5.87 -7.32 14.04
CA GLU A 150 -5.93 -5.86 13.91
C GLU A 150 -5.68 -5.40 12.48
N MET A 151 -4.74 -6.01 11.75
CA MET A 151 -4.51 -5.73 10.33
C MET A 151 -5.75 -5.99 9.48
N GLU A 152 -6.42 -7.12 9.68
CA GLU A 152 -7.67 -7.45 8.98
C GLU A 152 -8.75 -6.39 9.25
N LYS A 153 -9.00 -6.07 10.52
CA LYS A 153 -9.97 -5.05 10.94
C LYS A 153 -9.67 -3.68 10.32
N GLN A 154 -8.40 -3.24 10.36
CA GLN A 154 -8.00 -1.97 9.77
C GLN A 154 -8.13 -1.99 8.25
N THR A 155 -7.79 -3.11 7.59
CA THR A 155 -7.90 -3.24 6.13
C THR A 155 -9.35 -3.15 5.65
N PHE A 156 -10.30 -3.78 6.35
CA PHE A 156 -11.72 -3.60 6.05
C PHE A 156 -12.18 -2.16 6.26
N LYS A 157 -11.75 -1.50 7.33
CA LYS A 157 -12.06 -0.08 7.56
C LYS A 157 -11.51 0.82 6.45
N VAL A 158 -10.27 0.56 6.00
CA VAL A 158 -9.68 1.24 4.84
C VAL A 158 -10.53 0.98 3.58
N ASN A 159 -10.93 -0.27 3.35
CA ASN A 159 -11.78 -0.63 2.22
C ASN A 159 -13.10 0.15 2.22
N ASP A 160 -13.78 0.28 3.36
CA ASP A 160 -15.04 1.01 3.47
C ASP A 160 -14.87 2.49 3.12
N VAL A 161 -13.81 3.13 3.64
CA VAL A 161 -13.50 4.54 3.35
C VAL A 161 -13.19 4.74 1.87
N LEU A 162 -12.31 3.91 1.31
CA LEU A 162 -11.90 4.03 -0.09
C LEU A 162 -13.04 3.71 -1.04
N SER A 163 -13.85 2.67 -0.78
CA SER A 163 -15.00 2.31 -1.61
C SER A 163 -15.97 3.50 -1.75
N LYS A 164 -16.25 4.19 -0.63
CA LYS A 164 -17.09 5.39 -0.66
C LYS A 164 -16.47 6.51 -1.48
N MET A 165 -15.18 6.80 -1.30
CA MET A 165 -14.48 7.86 -2.05
C MET A 165 -14.45 7.58 -3.56
N PHE A 166 -14.22 6.31 -3.94
CA PHE A 166 -14.20 5.90 -5.35
C PHE A 166 -15.60 5.94 -5.96
N ASP A 167 -16.64 5.52 -5.24
CA ASP A 167 -18.03 5.59 -5.67
C ASP A 167 -18.47 7.05 -5.90
N GLU A 168 -18.13 7.97 -4.99
CA GLU A 168 -18.37 9.42 -5.15
C GLU A 168 -17.66 10.00 -6.39
N ALA A 169 -16.54 9.42 -6.79
CA ALA A 169 -15.79 9.77 -8.01
C ALA A 169 -16.31 9.05 -9.28
N GLY A 170 -17.35 8.22 -9.18
CA GLY A 170 -17.88 7.41 -10.28
C GLY A 170 -16.99 6.25 -10.70
N MET A 171 -16.17 5.76 -9.78
CA MET A 171 -15.23 4.64 -9.99
C MET A 171 -15.57 3.48 -9.06
N LEU A 172 -15.18 2.27 -9.47
CA LEU A 172 -15.27 1.08 -8.61
C LEU A 172 -13.90 0.78 -7.98
N LEU A 173 -13.90 0.51 -6.67
CA LEU A 173 -12.75 -0.05 -5.99
C LEU A 173 -12.78 -1.58 -6.13
N VAL A 174 -11.80 -2.12 -6.81
CA VAL A 174 -11.69 -3.57 -7.06
C VAL A 174 -11.05 -4.30 -5.88
#